data_623cf6453ec466bea752f487bf41ef38
#
_entry.id   623cf6453ec466bea752f487bf41ef38
#
_cell.length_a   1.000
_cell.length_b   1.000
_cell.length_c   1.000
_cell.angle_alpha   90.00
_cell.angle_beta   90.00
_cell.angle_gamma   90.00
#
_symmetry.space_group_name_H-M   'P 1'
#
loop_
_entity.id
_entity.type
_entity.pdbx_description
1 polymer ?
#
loop_
_entity_poly.entity_id
_entity_poly.type
_entity_poly.pdbx_seq_one_letter_code
_entity_poly.pdbx_strand_id
1 'polypeptide(L)'
;MGPRTASELFDLSGKVALVTGGSRGLGREMVLAFAAHGADVIIASRKIDNCRAVAAEVELLGRRALPFAYHAASWPDADALAEAAYGEFGRVDVLVNNAGMSPLYPSLTDVTEELFDKVIGVNLKGPFRLSSNVGTRMVAAGGGSIINVSSVASHRPSPSEAPYAAAKAGINSLTKSLAAAFGPTVRVNCIVPGPFLTDISKAWDMTTFNEQAKSAYALGRGGEPHEIVGAALYFASDASSYTTGALLDIDGLPR
;
A
#
# COMPACT_ATOMS: atom_id res chain seq x y z
N MET A 1 -7.59 -11.92 30.28
CA MET A 1 -7.99 -12.39 28.94
C MET A 1 -7.27 -13.70 28.67
N GLY A 2 -7.99 -14.73 28.15
CA GLY A 2 -7.38 -15.98 27.69
C GLY A 2 -6.53 -15.81 26.44
N PRO A 3 -5.78 -16.85 26.01
CA PRO A 3 -5.01 -16.79 24.77
C PRO A 3 -5.95 -16.64 23.56
N ARG A 4 -5.61 -15.73 22.66
CA ARG A 4 -6.34 -15.50 21.39
C ARG A 4 -5.85 -16.50 20.33
N THR A 5 -6.76 -17.02 19.52
CA THR A 5 -6.41 -17.87 18.37
C THR A 5 -5.85 -17.05 17.21
N ALA A 6 -5.17 -17.70 16.28
CA ALA A 6 -4.68 -17.03 15.07
C ALA A 6 -5.84 -16.41 14.26
N SER A 7 -6.98 -17.10 14.12
CA SER A 7 -8.16 -16.57 13.44
C SER A 7 -8.71 -15.30 14.09
N GLU A 8 -8.73 -15.23 15.43
CA GLU A 8 -9.15 -14.01 16.14
C GLU A 8 -8.16 -12.86 15.99
N LEU A 9 -6.86 -13.16 15.86
CA LEU A 9 -5.83 -12.12 15.67
C LEU A 9 -5.90 -11.48 14.30
N PHE A 10 -6.29 -12.22 13.25
CA PHE A 10 -6.38 -11.74 11.87
C PHE A 10 -7.80 -11.31 11.47
N ASP A 11 -8.78 -11.34 12.39
CA ASP A 11 -10.15 -10.92 12.13
C ASP A 11 -10.23 -9.38 11.91
N LEU A 12 -10.86 -8.97 10.81
CA LEU A 12 -11.12 -7.59 10.46
C LEU A 12 -12.63 -7.27 10.46
N SER A 13 -13.47 -8.11 11.05
CA SER A 13 -14.91 -7.90 11.15
C SER A 13 -15.23 -6.57 11.81
N GLY A 14 -16.10 -5.78 11.17
CA GLY A 14 -16.49 -4.44 11.63
C GLY A 14 -15.41 -3.35 11.43
N LYS A 15 -14.30 -3.66 10.77
CA LYS A 15 -13.27 -2.71 10.36
C LYS A 15 -13.57 -2.13 8.98
N VAL A 16 -13.03 -0.95 8.73
CA VAL A 16 -13.06 -0.27 7.42
C VAL A 16 -11.64 -0.06 6.93
N ALA A 17 -11.33 -0.61 5.75
CA ALA A 17 -10.01 -0.49 5.13
C ALA A 17 -10.05 0.42 3.90
N LEU A 18 -9.20 1.43 3.85
CA LEU A 18 -9.00 2.31 2.71
C LEU A 18 -7.72 1.91 1.98
N VAL A 19 -7.83 1.53 0.70
CA VAL A 19 -6.68 1.09 -0.10
C VAL A 19 -6.51 1.97 -1.33
N THR A 20 -5.42 2.72 -1.40
CA THR A 20 -5.05 3.47 -2.60
C THR A 20 -4.35 2.57 -3.61
N GLY A 21 -4.62 2.75 -4.91
CA GLY A 21 -4.18 1.82 -5.95
C GLY A 21 -4.86 0.45 -5.85
N GLY A 22 -6.03 0.36 -5.19
CA GLY A 22 -6.74 -0.87 -4.86
C GLY A 22 -7.43 -1.57 -6.04
N SER A 23 -7.37 -1.00 -7.24
CA SER A 23 -8.12 -1.54 -8.40
C SER A 23 -7.36 -2.57 -9.24
N ARG A 24 -6.09 -2.88 -8.92
CA ARG A 24 -5.25 -3.87 -9.63
C ARG A 24 -4.00 -4.25 -8.83
N GLY A 25 -3.31 -5.29 -9.29
CA GLY A 25 -2.02 -5.75 -8.73
C GLY A 25 -2.08 -5.97 -7.22
N LEU A 26 -1.03 -5.61 -6.50
CA LEU A 26 -0.92 -5.81 -5.06
C LEU A 26 -2.07 -5.16 -4.28
N GLY A 27 -2.52 -3.96 -4.71
CA GLY A 27 -3.63 -3.27 -4.07
C GLY A 27 -4.94 -4.04 -4.14
N ARG A 28 -5.25 -4.67 -5.28
CA ARG A 28 -6.44 -5.52 -5.43
C ARG A 28 -6.37 -6.76 -4.54
N GLU A 29 -5.20 -7.42 -4.48
CA GLU A 29 -5.03 -8.59 -3.61
C GLU A 29 -5.26 -8.22 -2.13
N MET A 30 -4.75 -7.06 -1.68
CA MET A 30 -4.99 -6.56 -0.33
C MET A 30 -6.47 -6.23 -0.08
N VAL A 31 -7.16 -5.59 -1.04
CA VAL A 31 -8.59 -5.29 -0.96
C VAL A 31 -9.40 -6.55 -0.76
N LEU A 32 -9.20 -7.57 -1.61
CA LEU A 32 -9.97 -8.82 -1.54
C LEU A 32 -9.65 -9.60 -0.26
N ALA A 33 -8.38 -9.60 0.17
CA ALA A 33 -7.99 -10.25 1.40
C ALA A 33 -8.64 -9.59 2.64
N PHE A 34 -8.68 -8.26 2.71
CA PHE A 34 -9.35 -7.56 3.82
C PHE A 34 -10.85 -7.81 3.83
N ALA A 35 -11.50 -7.82 2.66
CA ALA A 35 -12.91 -8.17 2.56
C ALA A 35 -13.18 -9.62 3.00
N ALA A 36 -12.36 -10.57 2.58
CA ALA A 36 -12.48 -11.98 2.99
C ALA A 36 -12.27 -12.18 4.50
N HIS A 37 -11.54 -11.27 5.17
CA HIS A 37 -11.36 -11.27 6.62
C HIS A 37 -12.36 -10.37 7.37
N GLY A 38 -13.44 -9.92 6.69
CA GLY A 38 -14.58 -9.25 7.32
C GLY A 38 -14.57 -7.72 7.28
N ALA A 39 -13.59 -7.07 6.64
CA ALA A 39 -13.58 -5.63 6.51
C ALA A 39 -14.51 -5.11 5.41
N ASP A 40 -15.12 -3.95 5.62
CA ASP A 40 -15.65 -3.13 4.55
C ASP A 40 -14.52 -2.33 3.91
N VAL A 41 -14.57 -2.02 2.60
CA VAL A 41 -13.40 -1.53 1.89
C VAL A 41 -13.68 -0.28 1.05
N ILE A 42 -12.78 0.71 1.12
CA ILE A 42 -12.75 1.85 0.19
C ILE A 42 -11.64 1.59 -0.82
N ILE A 43 -12.00 1.59 -2.12
CA ILE A 43 -11.12 1.25 -3.23
C ILE A 43 -10.84 2.52 -4.02
N ALA A 44 -9.64 3.09 -3.84
CA ALA A 44 -9.30 4.37 -4.45
C ALA A 44 -8.25 4.21 -5.56
N SER A 45 -8.58 4.67 -6.78
CA SER A 45 -7.67 4.62 -7.94
C SER A 45 -8.14 5.62 -9.00
N ARG A 46 -7.28 5.96 -9.97
CA ARG A 46 -7.57 6.98 -11.01
C ARG A 46 -8.76 6.63 -11.91
N LYS A 47 -8.97 5.35 -12.22
CA LYS A 47 -10.04 4.89 -13.11
C LYS A 47 -11.17 4.32 -12.26
N ILE A 48 -12.28 5.08 -12.17
CA ILE A 48 -13.41 4.71 -11.33
C ILE A 48 -14.02 3.35 -11.72
N ASP A 49 -14.09 3.04 -13.02
CA ASP A 49 -14.69 1.79 -13.47
C ASP A 49 -13.90 0.56 -13.03
N ASN A 50 -12.55 0.68 -12.95
CA ASN A 50 -11.73 -0.39 -12.37
C ASN A 50 -11.99 -0.55 -10.85
N CYS A 51 -12.26 0.56 -10.14
CA CYS A 51 -12.62 0.50 -8.73
C CYS A 51 -14.00 -0.16 -8.55
N ARG A 52 -14.97 0.17 -9.41
CA ARG A 52 -16.31 -0.44 -9.41
C ARG A 52 -16.26 -1.95 -9.67
N ALA A 53 -15.39 -2.38 -10.60
CA ALA A 53 -15.23 -3.82 -10.87
C ALA A 53 -14.75 -4.58 -9.62
N VAL A 54 -13.75 -4.04 -8.89
CA VAL A 54 -13.27 -4.67 -7.66
C VAL A 54 -14.28 -4.52 -6.52
N ALA A 55 -15.04 -3.43 -6.48
CA ALA A 55 -16.13 -3.26 -5.51
C ALA A 55 -17.19 -4.36 -5.65
N ALA A 56 -17.58 -4.72 -6.87
CA ALA A 56 -18.49 -5.83 -7.11
C ALA A 56 -17.95 -7.18 -6.59
N GLU A 57 -16.63 -7.41 -6.69
CA GLU A 57 -16.00 -8.61 -6.13
C GLU A 57 -16.05 -8.61 -4.58
N VAL A 58 -15.86 -7.45 -3.94
CA VAL A 58 -16.00 -7.29 -2.48
C VAL A 58 -17.43 -7.54 -2.02
N GLU A 59 -18.42 -7.05 -2.79
CA GLU A 59 -19.84 -7.26 -2.49
C GLU A 59 -20.23 -8.74 -2.58
N LEU A 60 -19.65 -9.52 -3.50
CA LEU A 60 -19.82 -10.98 -3.56
C LEU A 60 -19.29 -11.71 -2.32
N LEU A 61 -18.33 -11.10 -1.61
CA LEU A 61 -17.83 -11.58 -0.31
C LEU A 61 -18.72 -11.13 0.87
N GLY A 62 -19.87 -10.47 0.58
CA GLY A 62 -20.80 -10.00 1.59
C GLY A 62 -20.35 -8.75 2.34
N ARG A 63 -19.39 -7.99 1.79
CA ARG A 63 -18.86 -6.76 2.41
C ARG A 63 -19.29 -5.52 1.63
N ARG A 64 -19.35 -4.37 2.32
CA ARG A 64 -19.60 -3.08 1.68
C ARG A 64 -18.34 -2.58 1.00
N ALA A 65 -18.50 -1.94 -0.17
CA ALA A 65 -17.41 -1.35 -0.91
C ALA A 65 -17.74 0.09 -1.37
N LEU A 66 -16.77 1.01 -1.23
CA LEU A 66 -16.86 2.36 -1.79
C LEU A 66 -15.78 2.52 -2.87
N PRO A 67 -16.15 2.48 -4.17
CA PRO A 67 -15.23 2.83 -5.24
C PRO A 67 -15.08 4.36 -5.33
N PHE A 68 -13.83 4.85 -5.42
CA PHE A 68 -13.53 6.29 -5.46
C PHE A 68 -12.47 6.63 -6.52
N ALA A 69 -12.72 7.65 -7.35
CA ALA A 69 -11.73 8.18 -8.28
C ALA A 69 -10.71 9.04 -7.53
N TYR A 70 -9.43 8.64 -7.54
CA TYR A 70 -8.39 9.27 -6.74
C TYR A 70 -7.09 9.45 -7.52
N HIS A 71 -6.58 10.68 -7.58
CA HIS A 71 -5.25 10.99 -8.10
C HIS A 71 -4.27 11.24 -6.96
N ALA A 72 -3.36 10.29 -6.73
CA ALA A 72 -2.50 10.26 -5.53
C ALA A 72 -1.61 11.51 -5.35
N ALA A 73 -1.24 12.23 -6.40
CA ALA A 73 -0.45 13.47 -6.29
C ALA A 73 -1.29 14.71 -5.93
N SER A 74 -2.62 14.62 -5.96
CA SER A 74 -3.55 15.73 -5.69
C SER A 74 -3.91 15.79 -4.21
N TRP A 75 -3.60 16.90 -3.55
CA TRP A 75 -4.03 17.13 -2.16
C TRP A 75 -5.53 17.28 -2.03
N PRO A 76 -6.22 18.07 -2.89
CA PRO A 76 -7.68 18.11 -2.88
C PRO A 76 -8.35 16.74 -3.02
N ASP A 77 -7.81 15.85 -3.88
CA ASP A 77 -8.34 14.49 -4.02
C ASP A 77 -8.11 13.67 -2.74
N ALA A 78 -6.96 13.84 -2.06
CA ALA A 78 -6.69 13.15 -0.80
C ALA A 78 -7.66 13.60 0.30
N ASP A 79 -7.98 14.88 0.35
CA ASP A 79 -8.96 15.44 1.30
C ASP A 79 -10.37 14.94 0.95
N ALA A 80 -10.78 14.98 -0.33
CA ALA A 80 -12.08 14.49 -0.78
C ALA A 80 -12.25 12.97 -0.53
N LEU A 81 -11.20 12.17 -0.74
CA LEU A 81 -11.22 10.74 -0.44
C LEU A 81 -11.42 10.49 1.06
N ALA A 82 -10.72 11.22 1.92
CA ALA A 82 -10.91 11.11 3.36
C ALA A 82 -12.34 11.48 3.76
N GLU A 83 -12.88 12.62 3.27
CA GLU A 83 -14.26 13.02 3.56
C GLU A 83 -15.28 12.00 3.08
N ALA A 84 -15.12 11.44 1.87
CA ALA A 84 -16.01 10.40 1.36
C ALA A 84 -15.97 9.12 2.21
N ALA A 85 -14.76 8.69 2.64
CA ALA A 85 -14.58 7.52 3.49
C ALA A 85 -15.30 7.67 4.84
N TYR A 86 -15.10 8.80 5.51
CA TYR A 86 -15.75 9.07 6.79
C TYR A 86 -17.24 9.38 6.64
N GLY A 87 -17.67 10.00 5.54
CA GLY A 87 -19.08 10.22 5.24
C GLY A 87 -19.87 8.92 5.04
N GLU A 88 -19.27 7.94 4.36
CA GLU A 88 -19.92 6.64 4.06
C GLU A 88 -19.89 5.67 5.23
N PHE A 89 -18.74 5.57 5.92
CA PHE A 89 -18.52 4.54 6.95
C PHE A 89 -18.40 5.08 8.37
N GLY A 90 -18.26 6.39 8.55
CA GLY A 90 -18.03 7.03 9.85
C GLY A 90 -16.63 6.78 10.44
N ARG A 91 -15.83 5.89 9.84
CA ARG A 91 -14.50 5.49 10.32
C ARG A 91 -13.60 4.98 9.22
N VAL A 92 -12.30 4.99 9.48
CA VAL A 92 -11.28 4.22 8.77
C VAL A 92 -10.39 3.57 9.81
N ASP A 93 -10.25 2.25 9.80
CA ASP A 93 -9.43 1.49 10.77
C ASP A 93 -8.08 1.11 10.18
N VAL A 94 -8.05 0.88 8.85
CA VAL A 94 -6.84 0.53 8.12
C VAL A 94 -6.68 1.46 6.92
N LEU A 95 -5.52 2.10 6.79
CA LEU A 95 -5.16 2.87 5.60
C LEU A 95 -3.97 2.18 4.92
N VAL A 96 -4.11 1.89 3.61
CA VAL A 96 -3.00 1.37 2.80
C VAL A 96 -2.63 2.39 1.72
N ASN A 97 -1.44 2.98 1.86
CA ASN A 97 -0.81 3.83 0.85
C ASN A 97 -0.05 2.95 -0.14
N ASN A 98 -0.77 2.38 -1.11
CA ASN A 98 -0.19 1.49 -2.11
C ASN A 98 -0.10 2.13 -3.51
N ALA A 99 -0.85 3.16 -3.81
CA ALA A 99 -0.75 3.86 -5.09
C ALA A 99 0.70 4.30 -5.37
N GLY A 100 1.22 3.94 -6.53
CA GLY A 100 2.59 4.25 -6.91
C GLY A 100 2.81 4.24 -8.41
N MET A 101 3.93 4.80 -8.85
CA MET A 101 4.42 4.76 -10.23
C MET A 101 5.94 4.83 -10.28
N SER A 102 6.53 4.06 -11.20
CA SER A 102 7.95 4.08 -11.54
C SER A 102 8.11 4.15 -13.05
N PRO A 103 8.06 5.34 -13.65
CA PRO A 103 8.26 5.52 -15.09
C PRO A 103 9.72 5.28 -15.45
N LEU A 104 9.95 4.68 -16.62
CA LEU A 104 11.28 4.53 -17.19
C LEU A 104 11.70 5.83 -17.90
N TYR A 105 13.00 6.09 -17.94
CA TYR A 105 13.63 7.18 -18.68
C TYR A 105 15.00 6.73 -19.22
N PRO A 106 15.48 7.28 -20.35
CA PRO A 106 16.70 6.80 -20.99
C PRO A 106 17.99 7.10 -20.20
N SER A 107 18.08 8.29 -19.59
CA SER A 107 19.22 8.72 -18.78
C SER A 107 18.78 9.67 -17.66
N LEU A 108 19.65 9.94 -16.68
CA LEU A 108 19.35 10.87 -15.58
C LEU A 108 19.10 12.29 -16.07
N THR A 109 19.75 12.72 -17.17
CA THR A 109 19.56 14.05 -17.76
C THR A 109 18.23 14.19 -18.52
N ASP A 110 17.60 13.07 -18.88
CA ASP A 110 16.29 13.05 -19.54
C ASP A 110 15.12 13.10 -18.54
N VAL A 111 15.40 13.05 -17.25
CA VAL A 111 14.38 13.23 -16.21
C VAL A 111 13.98 14.69 -16.18
N THR A 112 12.77 14.99 -16.67
CA THR A 112 12.22 16.35 -16.63
C THR A 112 11.72 16.69 -15.22
N GLU A 113 11.65 17.98 -14.91
CA GLU A 113 11.06 18.47 -13.64
C GLU A 113 9.63 17.95 -13.47
N GLU A 114 8.81 17.97 -14.52
CA GLU A 114 7.44 17.45 -14.50
C GLU A 114 7.41 15.95 -14.12
N LEU A 115 8.30 15.14 -14.73
CA LEU A 115 8.41 13.72 -14.40
C LEU A 115 8.82 13.50 -12.95
N PHE A 116 9.84 14.24 -12.50
CA PHE A 116 10.33 14.20 -11.12
C PHE A 116 9.21 14.55 -10.14
N ASP A 117 8.55 15.67 -10.32
CA ASP A 117 7.46 16.16 -9.46
C ASP A 117 6.27 15.20 -9.43
N LYS A 118 5.93 14.60 -10.57
CA LYS A 118 4.88 13.59 -10.66
C LYS A 118 5.23 12.33 -9.87
N VAL A 119 6.47 11.86 -9.94
CA VAL A 119 6.93 10.68 -9.18
C VAL A 119 6.92 10.97 -7.68
N ILE A 120 7.47 12.09 -7.24
CA ILE A 120 7.44 12.52 -5.83
C ILE A 120 6.00 12.76 -5.37
N GLY A 121 5.19 13.40 -6.21
CA GLY A 121 3.78 13.66 -5.92
C GLY A 121 3.00 12.40 -5.59
N VAL A 122 3.10 11.38 -6.45
CA VAL A 122 2.35 10.13 -6.30
C VAL A 122 2.92 9.26 -5.18
N ASN A 123 4.26 9.10 -5.10
CA ASN A 123 4.87 8.10 -4.24
C ASN A 123 5.20 8.60 -2.82
N LEU A 124 5.23 9.92 -2.58
CA LEU A 124 5.60 10.49 -1.28
C LEU A 124 4.60 11.54 -0.78
N LYS A 125 4.35 12.59 -1.57
CA LYS A 125 3.53 13.73 -1.15
C LYS A 125 2.07 13.33 -0.87
N GLY A 126 1.47 12.52 -1.74
CA GLY A 126 0.11 12.03 -1.57
C GLY A 126 -0.06 11.12 -0.34
N PRO A 127 0.76 10.07 -0.18
CA PRO A 127 0.78 9.26 1.04
C PRO A 127 0.94 10.08 2.32
N PHE A 128 1.79 11.11 2.33
CA PHE A 128 1.91 12.03 3.47
C PHE A 128 0.58 12.73 3.76
N ARG A 129 -0.07 13.34 2.75
CA ARG A 129 -1.32 14.08 2.94
C ARG A 129 -2.42 13.18 3.47
N LEU A 130 -2.62 12.03 2.83
CA LEU A 130 -3.68 11.11 3.21
C LEU A 130 -3.44 10.53 4.60
N SER A 131 -2.19 10.16 4.93
CA SER A 131 -1.83 9.67 6.27
C SER A 131 -2.03 10.73 7.34
N SER A 132 -1.69 11.98 7.08
CA SER A 132 -1.88 13.08 8.03
C SER A 132 -3.36 13.29 8.34
N ASN A 133 -4.21 13.29 7.31
CA ASN A 133 -5.65 13.50 7.46
C ASN A 133 -6.32 12.31 8.18
N VAL A 134 -6.14 11.10 7.64
CA VAL A 134 -6.77 9.89 8.17
C VAL A 134 -6.18 9.50 9.53
N GLY A 135 -4.85 9.58 9.68
CA GLY A 135 -4.16 9.23 10.94
C GLY A 135 -4.58 10.12 12.12
N THR A 136 -4.76 11.43 11.90
CA THR A 136 -5.29 12.33 12.92
C THR A 136 -6.70 11.93 13.37
N ARG A 137 -7.56 11.55 12.43
CA ARG A 137 -8.91 11.06 12.73
C ARG A 137 -8.89 9.70 13.42
N MET A 138 -7.98 8.79 13.05
CA MET A 138 -7.77 7.51 13.73
C MET A 138 -7.35 7.72 15.19
N VAL A 139 -6.43 8.67 15.46
CA VAL A 139 -6.03 9.02 16.84
C VAL A 139 -7.23 9.50 17.64
N ALA A 140 -8.05 10.38 17.09
CA ALA A 140 -9.25 10.89 17.75
C ALA A 140 -10.31 9.79 17.98
N ALA A 141 -10.37 8.78 17.10
CA ALA A 141 -11.27 7.63 17.20
C ALA A 141 -10.75 6.50 18.12
N GLY A 142 -9.53 6.62 18.66
CA GLY A 142 -8.96 5.68 19.62
C GLY A 142 -8.18 4.51 19.02
N GLY A 143 -7.88 4.50 17.71
CA GLY A 143 -7.03 3.46 17.13
C GLY A 143 -7.07 3.36 15.61
N GLY A 144 -6.06 2.68 15.07
CA GLY A 144 -5.96 2.40 13.65
C GLY A 144 -4.60 1.82 13.23
N SER A 145 -4.51 1.45 11.97
CA SER A 145 -3.26 0.98 11.36
C SER A 145 -3.06 1.63 9.99
N ILE A 146 -1.88 2.23 9.79
CA ILE A 146 -1.45 2.78 8.50
C ILE A 146 -0.36 1.86 7.94
N ILE A 147 -0.54 1.42 6.70
CA ILE A 147 0.39 0.56 5.98
C ILE A 147 0.89 1.32 4.75
N ASN A 148 2.15 1.66 4.75
CA ASN A 148 2.80 2.22 3.58
C ASN A 148 3.38 1.10 2.72
N VAL A 149 3.32 1.25 1.39
CA VAL A 149 3.98 0.34 0.45
C VAL A 149 5.18 1.06 -0.17
N SER A 150 6.37 0.62 0.23
CA SER A 150 7.66 1.10 -0.27
C SER A 150 8.13 0.27 -1.49
N SER A 151 9.40 0.00 -1.59
CA SER A 151 10.05 -0.86 -2.58
C SER A 151 11.47 -1.19 -2.14
N VAL A 152 12.03 -2.31 -2.57
CA VAL A 152 13.48 -2.60 -2.46
C VAL A 152 14.34 -1.50 -3.06
N ALA A 153 13.85 -0.75 -4.04
CA ALA A 153 14.51 0.43 -4.59
C ALA A 153 14.83 1.50 -3.53
N SER A 154 14.14 1.50 -2.39
CA SER A 154 14.39 2.44 -1.29
C SER A 154 15.74 2.25 -0.59
N HIS A 155 16.32 1.06 -0.66
CA HIS A 155 17.63 0.73 -0.07
C HIS A 155 18.60 0.04 -1.05
N ARG A 156 18.10 -0.33 -2.24
CA ARG A 156 18.91 -0.82 -3.37
C ARG A 156 18.55 -0.04 -4.65
N PRO A 157 18.88 1.26 -4.71
CA PRO A 157 18.48 2.12 -5.82
C PRO A 157 19.22 1.77 -7.11
N SER A 158 18.52 1.94 -8.24
CA SER A 158 19.10 1.87 -9.58
C SER A 158 19.10 3.24 -10.24
N PRO A 159 20.08 3.56 -11.11
CA PRO A 159 20.06 4.81 -11.89
C PRO A 159 18.81 4.98 -12.77
N SER A 160 18.18 3.88 -13.19
CA SER A 160 16.98 3.90 -14.03
C SER A 160 15.68 4.27 -13.29
N GLU A 161 15.73 4.42 -11.96
CA GLU A 161 14.56 4.71 -11.12
C GLU A 161 14.87 5.69 -9.97
N ALA A 162 15.88 6.54 -10.11
CA ALA A 162 16.38 7.41 -9.05
C ALA A 162 15.30 8.27 -8.36
N PRO A 163 14.38 8.99 -9.05
CA PRO A 163 13.30 9.73 -8.39
C PRO A 163 12.34 8.82 -7.61
N TYR A 164 12.06 7.63 -8.15
CA TYR A 164 11.21 6.65 -7.48
C TYR A 164 11.87 6.09 -6.23
N ALA A 165 13.14 5.70 -6.31
CA ALA A 165 13.92 5.21 -5.19
C ALA A 165 14.00 6.25 -4.06
N ALA A 166 14.26 7.52 -4.41
CA ALA A 166 14.26 8.63 -3.45
C ALA A 166 12.91 8.81 -2.76
N ALA A 167 11.80 8.75 -3.52
CA ALA A 167 10.46 8.83 -2.96
C ALA A 167 10.17 7.66 -2.01
N LYS A 168 10.57 6.43 -2.37
CA LYS A 168 10.36 5.23 -1.54
C LYS A 168 11.25 5.21 -0.30
N ALA A 169 12.48 5.74 -0.38
CA ALA A 169 13.30 6.00 0.80
C ALA A 169 12.64 7.05 1.73
N GLY A 170 12.03 8.08 1.15
CA GLY A 170 11.21 9.05 1.88
C GLY A 170 10.02 8.41 2.60
N ILE A 171 9.34 7.44 1.98
CA ILE A 171 8.26 6.65 2.61
C ILE A 171 8.76 5.86 3.82
N ASN A 172 9.96 5.25 3.74
CA ASN A 172 10.55 4.53 4.87
C ASN A 172 10.78 5.47 6.07
N SER A 173 11.32 6.66 5.81
CA SER A 173 11.51 7.71 6.84
C SER A 173 10.17 8.21 7.38
N LEU A 174 9.21 8.50 6.49
CA LEU A 174 7.87 8.97 6.84
C LEU A 174 7.13 7.96 7.72
N THR A 175 7.26 6.66 7.47
CA THR A 175 6.68 5.60 8.28
C THR A 175 7.09 5.72 9.74
N LYS A 176 8.39 5.90 10.01
CA LYS A 176 8.92 6.05 11.37
C LYS A 176 8.45 7.36 12.02
N SER A 177 8.43 8.45 11.27
CA SER A 177 7.98 9.76 11.78
C SER A 177 6.50 9.72 12.15
N LEU A 178 5.64 9.13 11.32
CA LEU A 178 4.22 9.00 11.59
C LEU A 178 3.94 8.00 12.73
N ALA A 179 4.73 6.91 12.84
CA ALA A 179 4.63 5.99 13.96
C ALA A 179 4.89 6.68 15.30
N ALA A 180 5.89 7.56 15.35
CA ALA A 180 6.18 8.37 16.54
C ALA A 180 5.09 9.41 16.82
N ALA A 181 4.56 10.06 15.77
CA ALA A 181 3.57 11.13 15.89
C ALA A 181 2.18 10.61 16.32
N PHE A 182 1.76 9.43 15.86
CA PHE A 182 0.43 8.88 16.09
C PHE A 182 0.38 7.82 17.20
N GLY A 183 1.54 7.39 17.71
CA GLY A 183 1.60 6.54 18.90
C GLY A 183 1.09 7.26 20.15
N PRO A 184 0.58 6.50 21.13
CA PRO A 184 0.47 5.05 21.19
C PRO A 184 -0.79 4.49 20.51
N THR A 185 -1.61 5.31 19.91
CA THR A 185 -2.98 4.99 19.48
C THR A 185 -3.01 4.32 18.10
N VAL A 186 -2.22 4.83 17.14
CA VAL A 186 -2.19 4.34 15.76
C VAL A 186 -0.83 3.74 15.44
N ARG A 187 -0.84 2.56 14.85
CA ARG A 187 0.37 1.91 14.35
C ARG A 187 0.63 2.33 12.90
N VAL A 188 1.89 2.57 12.56
CA VAL A 188 2.29 2.90 11.18
C VAL A 188 3.46 2.00 10.79
N ASN A 189 3.28 1.16 9.78
CA ASN A 189 4.28 0.22 9.31
C ASN A 189 4.42 0.28 7.79
N CYS A 190 5.43 -0.36 7.26
CA CYS A 190 5.74 -0.35 5.84
C CYS A 190 6.01 -1.76 5.33
N ILE A 191 5.39 -2.12 4.21
CA ILE A 191 5.77 -3.28 3.41
C ILE A 191 6.75 -2.80 2.34
N VAL A 192 7.84 -3.54 2.17
CA VAL A 192 8.90 -3.24 1.19
C VAL A 192 8.95 -4.39 0.19
N PRO A 193 8.12 -4.34 -0.88
CA PRO A 193 8.09 -5.41 -1.86
C PRO A 193 9.31 -5.38 -2.78
N GLY A 194 9.75 -6.56 -3.18
CA GLY A 194 10.64 -6.80 -4.31
C GLY A 194 9.87 -6.81 -5.64
N PRO A 195 10.41 -7.48 -6.66
CA PRO A 195 9.73 -7.62 -7.95
C PRO A 195 8.56 -8.60 -7.84
N PHE A 196 7.34 -8.08 -7.89
CA PHE A 196 6.12 -8.86 -7.96
C PHE A 196 5.59 -8.91 -9.40
N LEU A 197 5.07 -10.07 -9.82
CA LEU A 197 4.51 -10.32 -11.14
C LEU A 197 3.10 -9.72 -11.24
N THR A 198 3.04 -8.39 -11.42
CA THR A 198 1.80 -7.63 -11.56
C THR A 198 1.62 -7.14 -13.01
N ASP A 199 0.62 -6.29 -13.26
CA ASP A 199 0.45 -5.65 -14.57
C ASP A 199 1.68 -4.84 -15.02
N ILE A 200 2.49 -4.35 -14.09
CA ILE A 200 3.74 -3.63 -14.40
C ILE A 200 4.75 -4.58 -15.03
N SER A 201 4.84 -5.82 -14.56
CA SER A 201 5.78 -6.81 -15.09
C SER A 201 5.45 -7.30 -16.51
N LYS A 202 4.22 -7.02 -17.02
CA LYS A 202 3.87 -7.32 -18.41
C LYS A 202 4.73 -6.58 -19.44
N ALA A 203 5.38 -5.50 -19.03
CA ALA A 203 6.32 -4.76 -19.87
C ALA A 203 7.75 -5.34 -19.82
N TRP A 204 8.01 -6.34 -18.97
CA TRP A 204 9.33 -6.96 -18.84
C TRP A 204 9.49 -8.08 -19.88
N ASP A 205 10.74 -8.31 -20.31
CA ASP A 205 11.10 -9.58 -20.95
C ASP A 205 11.11 -10.68 -19.88
N MET A 206 10.02 -11.43 -19.80
CA MET A 206 9.81 -12.45 -18.78
C MET A 206 10.82 -13.61 -18.91
N THR A 207 11.33 -13.89 -20.11
CA THR A 207 12.35 -14.94 -20.30
C THR A 207 13.64 -14.50 -19.64
N THR A 208 14.12 -13.30 -19.98
CA THR A 208 15.31 -12.71 -19.38
C THR A 208 15.15 -12.51 -17.87
N PHE A 209 14.00 -12.00 -17.42
CA PHE A 209 13.72 -11.83 -16.00
C PHE A 209 13.81 -13.17 -15.23
N ASN A 210 13.17 -14.22 -15.70
CA ASN A 210 13.15 -15.53 -15.03
C ASN A 210 14.54 -16.17 -14.98
N GLU A 211 15.35 -16.02 -16.04
CA GLU A 211 16.73 -16.50 -16.03
C GLU A 211 17.59 -15.75 -14.99
N GLN A 212 17.48 -14.43 -14.97
CA GLN A 212 18.22 -13.60 -14.02
C GLN A 212 17.76 -13.83 -12.57
N ALA A 213 16.46 -13.99 -12.34
CA ALA A 213 15.88 -14.18 -11.02
C ALA A 213 16.46 -15.41 -10.30
N LYS A 214 16.78 -16.50 -11.04
CA LYS A 214 17.39 -17.72 -10.48
C LYS A 214 18.70 -17.47 -9.74
N SER A 215 19.48 -16.49 -10.17
CA SER A 215 20.75 -16.12 -9.54
C SER A 215 20.65 -14.86 -8.67
N ALA A 216 19.77 -13.92 -9.04
CA ALA A 216 19.64 -12.63 -8.39
C ALA A 216 18.88 -12.68 -7.05
N TYR A 217 17.98 -13.66 -6.87
CA TYR A 217 17.17 -13.79 -5.65
C TYR A 217 17.40 -15.15 -4.98
N ALA A 218 17.33 -15.19 -3.65
CA ALA A 218 17.47 -16.44 -2.91
C ALA A 218 16.34 -17.41 -3.21
N LEU A 219 15.10 -16.89 -3.41
CA LEU A 219 13.94 -17.71 -3.81
C LEU A 219 13.90 -17.99 -5.32
N GLY A 220 14.82 -17.45 -6.12
CA GLY A 220 15.00 -17.76 -7.54
C GLY A 220 13.87 -17.34 -8.48
N ARG A 221 12.96 -16.47 -8.04
CA ARG A 221 11.79 -16.02 -8.80
C ARG A 221 11.27 -14.67 -8.36
N GLY A 222 10.40 -14.06 -9.15
CA GLY A 222 9.56 -12.96 -8.68
C GLY A 222 8.46 -13.44 -7.75
N GLY A 223 7.91 -12.51 -6.98
CA GLY A 223 6.76 -12.77 -6.10
C GLY A 223 5.45 -12.79 -6.88
N GLU A 224 4.54 -13.70 -6.54
CA GLU A 224 3.18 -13.67 -7.05
C GLU A 224 2.35 -12.63 -6.29
N PRO A 225 1.40 -11.92 -6.94
CA PRO A 225 0.66 -10.82 -6.31
C PRO A 225 0.00 -11.18 -4.97
N HIS A 226 -0.52 -12.39 -4.83
CA HIS A 226 -1.17 -12.86 -3.61
C HIS A 226 -0.21 -13.06 -2.43
N GLU A 227 1.11 -13.18 -2.67
CA GLU A 227 2.09 -13.38 -1.60
C GLU A 227 2.29 -12.13 -0.72
N ILE A 228 1.77 -10.96 -1.13
CA ILE A 228 1.74 -9.74 -0.31
C ILE A 228 0.71 -9.81 0.82
N VAL A 229 -0.32 -10.66 0.67
CA VAL A 229 -1.50 -10.70 1.52
C VAL A 229 -1.17 -10.97 2.98
N GLY A 230 -0.28 -11.93 3.24
CA GLY A 230 0.11 -12.26 4.62
C GLY A 230 0.68 -11.08 5.39
N ALA A 231 1.56 -10.30 4.78
CA ALA A 231 2.13 -9.10 5.39
C ALA A 231 1.08 -7.99 5.58
N ALA A 232 0.20 -7.81 4.59
CA ALA A 232 -0.88 -6.82 4.67
C ALA A 232 -1.87 -7.14 5.79
N LEU A 233 -2.31 -8.40 5.91
CA LEU A 233 -3.18 -8.85 7.01
C LEU A 233 -2.50 -8.73 8.37
N TYR A 234 -1.21 -9.08 8.47
CA TYR A 234 -0.44 -8.91 9.70
C TYR A 234 -0.47 -7.46 10.17
N PHE A 235 -0.14 -6.50 9.31
CA PHE A 235 -0.14 -5.09 9.71
C PHE A 235 -1.54 -4.50 9.90
N ALA A 236 -2.55 -4.97 9.16
CA ALA A 236 -3.92 -4.48 9.28
C ALA A 236 -4.59 -4.89 10.61
N SER A 237 -4.20 -6.02 11.17
CA SER A 237 -4.91 -6.70 12.25
C SER A 237 -4.23 -6.59 13.61
N ASP A 238 -4.87 -7.17 14.63
CA ASP A 238 -4.34 -7.25 16.00
C ASP A 238 -3.11 -8.15 16.12
N ALA A 239 -2.83 -8.98 15.10
CA ALA A 239 -1.61 -9.78 15.04
C ALA A 239 -0.32 -8.94 15.15
N SER A 240 -0.39 -7.66 14.76
CA SER A 240 0.71 -6.70 14.87
C SER A 240 0.52 -5.63 15.94
N SER A 241 -0.26 -5.92 16.99
CA SER A 241 -0.59 -4.93 18.03
C SER A 241 0.63 -4.32 18.75
N TYR A 242 1.77 -5.00 18.75
CA TYR A 242 3.04 -4.50 19.30
C TYR A 242 4.08 -4.15 18.22
N THR A 243 3.63 -3.87 16.98
CA THR A 243 4.50 -3.55 15.84
C THR A 243 4.15 -2.19 15.27
N THR A 244 5.05 -1.21 15.40
CA THR A 244 4.94 0.10 14.76
C THR A 244 6.32 0.62 14.35
N GLY A 245 6.40 1.40 13.28
CA GLY A 245 7.66 1.89 12.70
C GLY A 245 8.47 0.82 11.95
N ALA A 246 7.92 -0.38 11.77
CA ALA A 246 8.61 -1.49 11.11
C ALA A 246 8.63 -1.33 9.59
N LEU A 247 9.71 -1.81 8.99
CA LEU A 247 9.87 -2.02 7.54
C LEU A 247 10.00 -3.53 7.34
N LEU A 248 9.08 -4.13 6.59
CA LEU A 248 9.04 -5.58 6.34
C LEU A 248 9.32 -5.86 4.87
N ASP A 249 10.49 -6.41 4.60
CA ASP A 249 10.88 -6.82 3.26
C ASP A 249 10.13 -8.08 2.83
N ILE A 250 9.50 -8.02 1.65
CA ILE A 250 8.85 -9.15 0.98
C ILE A 250 9.42 -9.19 -0.44
N ASP A 251 10.64 -9.68 -0.58
CA ASP A 251 11.47 -9.43 -1.76
C ASP A 251 12.20 -10.66 -2.32
N GLY A 252 12.00 -11.83 -1.72
CA GLY A 252 12.70 -13.04 -2.12
C GLY A 252 14.21 -13.03 -1.80
N LEU A 253 14.68 -12.05 -1.02
CA LEU A 253 16.07 -11.80 -0.63
C LEU A 253 16.98 -11.66 -1.86
N PRO A 254 17.18 -10.44 -2.41
CA PRO A 254 18.19 -10.18 -3.44
C PRO A 254 19.60 -10.54 -2.94
N ARG A 255 20.36 -11.23 -3.79
CA ARG A 255 21.74 -11.68 -3.50
C ARG A 255 22.79 -10.63 -3.88
#